data_31d210f1706b9af0df61c48919faeafd
#
_entry.id   31d210f1706b9af0df61c48919faeafd
#
_cell.length_a   1.000
_cell.length_b   1.000
_cell.length_c   1.000
_cell.angle_alpha   90.00
_cell.angle_beta   90.00
_cell.angle_gamma   90.00
#
_symmetry.space_group_name_H-M   'P 1'
#
loop_
_entity.id
_entity.type
_entity.pdbx_description
1 polymer ?
#
loop_
_entity_poly.entity_id
_entity_poly.type
_entity_poly.pdbx_seq_one_letter_code
_entity_poly.pdbx_strand_id
1 'polypeptide(L)'
;TLQRKHLVIIDTVGMAQRDERIDKQTSMLKETDANRILLLNAAAQSETLDDVARHYKVGGLVGSIISKLDEAIRLGGVLDVAIRNKLPIHYLATGQQVPEDIYACNYIVLVKRALGSKASSVFDVTDQERGWIGALSHKTTVA
;
A
#
# COMPACT_ATOMS: atom_id res chain seq x y z
N THR A 1 12.07 -0.67 -27.17
CA THR A 1 12.03 0.67 -26.56
C THR A 1 10.80 0.80 -25.68
N LEU A 2 10.96 1.25 -24.45
CA LEU A 2 9.89 1.40 -23.42
C LEU A 2 8.77 2.35 -23.88
N GLN A 3 9.06 3.30 -24.74
CA GLN A 3 8.14 4.31 -25.29
C GLN A 3 6.90 3.76 -26.03
N ARG A 4 6.92 2.47 -26.40
CA ARG A 4 5.79 1.81 -27.07
C ARG A 4 4.90 0.98 -26.13
N LYS A 5 5.15 1.02 -24.84
CA LYS A 5 4.37 0.27 -23.84
C LYS A 5 3.31 1.18 -23.22
N HIS A 6 2.11 0.64 -23.02
CA HIS A 6 1.02 1.36 -22.35
C HIS A 6 1.29 1.56 -20.85
N LEU A 7 2.03 0.63 -20.23
CA LEU A 7 2.40 0.66 -18.83
C LEU A 7 3.80 0.08 -18.66
N VAL A 8 4.61 0.76 -17.87
CA VAL A 8 5.92 0.28 -17.42
C VAL A 8 5.95 0.31 -15.90
N ILE A 9 6.20 -0.83 -15.28
CA ILE A 9 6.37 -0.96 -13.84
C ILE A 9 7.87 -1.09 -13.57
N ILE A 10 8.39 -0.23 -12.69
CA ILE A 10 9.78 -0.26 -12.24
C ILE A 10 9.79 -0.78 -10.80
N ASP A 11 10.28 -2.00 -10.62
CA ASP A 11 10.55 -2.54 -9.29
C ASP A 11 11.91 -2.03 -8.83
N THR A 12 11.94 -1.46 -7.62
CA THR A 12 13.17 -0.90 -7.05
C THR A 12 13.80 -1.89 -6.08
N VAL A 13 15.12 -1.85 -5.97
CA VAL A 13 15.84 -2.67 -4.98
C VAL A 13 15.36 -2.29 -3.59
N GLY A 14 14.92 -3.28 -2.80
CA GLY A 14 14.62 -3.09 -1.39
C GLY A 14 15.89 -2.70 -0.64
N MET A 15 15.85 -1.56 0.04
CA MET A 15 16.98 -1.03 0.81
C MET A 15 16.61 -0.94 2.28
N ALA A 16 17.59 -1.13 3.15
CA ALA A 16 17.43 -0.86 4.57
C ALA A 16 17.13 0.63 4.77
N GLN A 17 16.28 0.98 5.72
CA GLN A 17 15.73 2.33 5.94
C GLN A 17 16.78 3.44 6.11
N ARG A 18 17.99 3.08 6.52
CA ARG A 18 19.12 4.01 6.75
C ARG A 18 20.24 3.82 5.73
N ASP A 19 19.91 3.29 4.55
CA ASP A 19 20.90 3.11 3.48
C ASP A 19 21.07 4.45 2.74
N GLU A 20 22.30 4.96 2.70
CA GLU A 20 22.63 6.21 1.99
C GLU A 20 22.29 6.16 0.49
N ARG A 21 22.11 4.95 -0.06
CA ARG A 21 21.70 4.76 -1.45
C ARG A 21 20.24 5.15 -1.71
N ILE A 22 19.39 5.26 -0.64
CA ILE A 22 17.99 5.68 -0.78
C ILE A 22 17.92 7.08 -1.38
N ASP A 23 18.72 8.01 -0.90
CA ASP A 23 18.73 9.40 -1.40
C ASP A 23 19.15 9.45 -2.87
N LYS A 24 20.15 8.65 -3.25
CA LYS A 24 20.57 8.55 -4.64
C LYS A 24 19.48 7.94 -5.53
N GLN A 25 18.86 6.85 -5.10
CA GLN A 25 17.77 6.20 -5.81
C GLN A 25 16.56 7.14 -5.95
N THR A 26 16.19 7.82 -4.87
CA THR A 26 15.08 8.78 -4.86
C THR A 26 15.35 9.96 -5.78
N SER A 27 16.60 10.45 -5.83
CA SER A 27 17.00 11.52 -6.74
C SER A 27 16.93 11.08 -8.19
N MET A 28 17.42 9.89 -8.52
CA MET A 28 17.32 9.34 -9.88
C MET A 28 15.86 9.15 -10.33
N LEU A 29 14.98 8.71 -9.42
CA LEU A 29 13.56 8.54 -9.72
C LEU A 29 12.83 9.89 -9.88
N LYS A 30 13.30 10.95 -9.24
CA LYS A 30 12.75 12.31 -9.42
C LYS A 30 12.95 12.86 -10.84
N GLU A 31 14.04 12.46 -11.50
CA GLU A 31 14.33 12.89 -12.86
C GLU A 31 13.45 12.17 -13.89
N THR A 32 12.66 11.20 -13.45
CA THR A 32 11.70 10.49 -14.29
C THR A 32 10.28 10.99 -13.99
N ASP A 33 9.41 11.00 -15.02
CA ASP A 33 7.96 11.27 -14.85
C ASP A 33 7.20 10.08 -14.26
N ALA A 34 7.89 9.16 -13.57
CA ALA A 34 7.29 7.97 -13.01
C ALA A 34 6.47 8.30 -11.75
N ASN A 35 5.22 7.85 -11.72
CA ASN A 35 4.40 7.87 -10.52
C ASN A 35 4.96 6.88 -9.50
N ARG A 36 5.27 7.35 -8.29
CA ARG A 36 5.86 6.52 -7.25
C ARG A 36 4.82 6.13 -6.22
N ILE A 37 4.72 4.85 -5.97
CA ILE A 37 3.83 4.25 -4.98
C ILE A 37 4.68 3.60 -3.90
N LEU A 38 4.41 3.92 -2.64
CA LEU A 38 5.12 3.34 -1.50
C LEU A 38 4.45 2.04 -1.06
N LEU A 39 5.23 0.97 -0.92
CA LEU A 39 4.77 -0.28 -0.35
C LEU A 39 5.00 -0.26 1.17
N LEU A 40 3.91 -0.34 1.94
CA LEU A 40 3.92 -0.36 3.40
C LEU A 40 3.58 -1.76 3.92
N ASN A 41 4.47 -2.35 4.71
CA ASN A 41 4.23 -3.64 5.34
C ASN A 41 3.39 -3.47 6.62
N ALA A 42 2.14 -3.92 6.61
CA ALA A 42 1.22 -3.78 7.75
C ALA A 42 1.69 -4.47 9.03
N ALA A 43 2.54 -5.50 8.92
CA ALA A 43 3.09 -6.23 10.05
C ALA A 43 4.31 -5.54 10.69
N ALA A 44 4.83 -4.46 10.09
CA ALA A 44 5.95 -3.71 10.63
C ALA A 44 5.53 -2.78 11.78
N GLN A 45 6.50 -2.39 12.61
CA GLN A 45 6.29 -1.43 13.69
C GLN A 45 5.99 -0.04 13.13
N SER A 46 5.15 0.72 13.84
CA SER A 46 4.69 2.05 13.40
C SER A 46 5.83 3.03 13.18
N GLU A 47 6.81 3.02 14.08
CA GLU A 47 8.01 3.89 14.00
C GLU A 47 8.83 3.60 12.76
N THR A 48 8.97 2.31 12.42
CA THR A 48 9.65 1.86 11.21
C THR A 48 8.90 2.34 9.95
N LEU A 49 7.58 2.19 9.94
CA LEU A 49 6.75 2.64 8.83
C LEU A 49 6.79 4.16 8.63
N ASP A 50 6.78 4.92 9.73
CA ASP A 50 6.85 6.38 9.68
C ASP A 50 8.21 6.85 9.15
N ASP A 51 9.29 6.22 9.58
CA ASP A 51 10.64 6.50 9.09
C ASP A 51 10.75 6.25 7.57
N VAL A 52 10.28 5.10 7.11
CA VAL A 52 10.18 4.75 5.69
C VAL A 52 9.34 5.79 4.92
N ALA A 53 8.15 6.12 5.42
CA ALA A 53 7.27 7.06 4.75
C ALA A 53 7.92 8.44 4.60
N ARG A 54 8.61 8.94 5.62
CA ARG A 54 9.32 10.22 5.58
C ARG A 54 10.46 10.23 4.56
N HIS A 55 11.30 9.19 4.55
CA HIS A 55 12.42 9.10 3.64
C HIS A 55 11.98 9.10 2.17
N TYR A 56 11.00 8.27 1.84
CA TYR A 56 10.54 8.17 0.46
C TYR A 56 9.64 9.33 0.01
N LYS A 57 9.02 10.06 0.96
CA LYS A 57 8.16 11.22 0.65
C LYS A 57 8.92 12.37 0.00
N VAL A 58 10.19 12.57 0.32
CA VAL A 58 11.04 13.65 -0.20
C VAL A 58 11.03 13.69 -1.73
N GLY A 59 10.86 12.55 -2.35
CA GLY A 59 10.79 12.47 -3.81
C GLY A 59 9.40 12.70 -4.42
N GLY A 60 8.33 12.86 -3.63
CA GLY A 60 6.92 12.87 -4.08
C GLY A 60 6.36 11.45 -4.24
N LEU A 61 5.28 11.15 -3.57
CA LEU A 61 4.55 9.88 -3.66
C LEU A 61 3.13 10.18 -4.13
N VAL A 62 2.62 9.40 -5.07
CA VAL A 62 1.22 9.49 -5.49
C VAL A 62 0.28 8.68 -4.60
N GLY A 63 0.83 7.75 -3.81
CA GLY A 63 0.07 6.96 -2.85
C GLY A 63 0.84 5.78 -2.30
N SER A 64 0.11 4.84 -1.72
CA SER A 64 0.68 3.64 -1.09
C SER A 64 -0.14 2.39 -1.39
N ILE A 65 0.52 1.25 -1.22
CA ILE A 65 -0.08 -0.08 -1.17
C ILE A 65 0.25 -0.65 0.21
N ILE A 66 -0.74 -1.17 0.90
CA ILE A 66 -0.51 -1.87 2.17
C ILE A 66 -0.42 -3.36 1.87
N SER A 67 0.73 -3.96 2.19
CA SER A 67 0.98 -5.39 2.05
C SER A 67 0.93 -6.11 3.40
N LYS A 68 0.83 -7.43 3.35
CA LYS A 68 0.87 -8.32 4.52
C LYS A 68 -0.23 -8.01 5.55
N LEU A 69 -1.43 -7.68 5.06
CA LEU A 69 -2.55 -7.46 5.96
C LEU A 69 -2.99 -8.73 6.71
N ASP A 70 -2.73 -9.89 6.12
CA ASP A 70 -2.96 -11.21 6.70
C ASP A 70 -2.02 -11.51 7.88
N GLU A 71 -0.81 -10.98 7.85
CA GLU A 71 0.20 -11.16 8.90
C GLU A 71 0.05 -10.11 10.04
N ALA A 72 -0.66 -9.01 9.80
CA ALA A 72 -0.74 -7.89 10.74
C ALA A 72 -1.74 -8.15 11.88
N ILE A 73 -1.27 -8.13 13.11
CA ILE A 73 -2.12 -8.26 14.31
C ILE A 73 -2.97 -7.00 14.53
N ARG A 74 -2.43 -5.83 14.20
CA ARG A 74 -3.11 -4.54 14.36
C ARG A 74 -2.82 -3.63 13.17
N LEU A 75 -3.86 -2.97 12.66
CA LEU A 75 -3.75 -2.07 11.52
C LEU A 75 -3.60 -0.59 11.91
N GLY A 76 -3.74 -0.27 13.20
CA GLY A 76 -3.69 1.12 13.69
C GLY A 76 -2.39 1.83 13.31
N GLY A 77 -1.25 1.13 13.42
CA GLY A 77 0.06 1.71 13.11
C GLY A 77 0.22 2.13 11.65
N VAL A 78 -0.10 1.24 10.71
CA VAL A 78 0.01 1.54 9.28
C VAL A 78 -1.00 2.61 8.84
N LEU A 79 -2.21 2.64 9.45
CA LEU A 79 -3.19 3.68 9.17
C LEU A 79 -2.75 5.04 9.72
N ASP A 80 -2.25 5.09 10.95
CA ASP A 80 -1.72 6.33 11.53
C ASP A 80 -0.62 6.93 10.67
N VAL A 81 0.31 6.10 10.19
CA VAL A 81 1.39 6.53 9.29
C VAL A 81 0.84 7.04 7.96
N ALA A 82 -0.10 6.34 7.35
CA ALA A 82 -0.71 6.76 6.09
C ALA A 82 -1.45 8.11 6.23
N ILE A 83 -2.22 8.28 7.31
CA ILE A 83 -2.96 9.51 7.61
C ILE A 83 -2.00 10.67 7.88
N ARG A 84 -1.04 10.47 8.78
CA ARG A 84 -0.07 11.50 9.20
C ARG A 84 0.78 11.97 8.04
N ASN A 85 1.16 11.06 7.15
CA ASN A 85 1.94 11.38 5.97
C ASN A 85 1.08 11.77 4.75
N LYS A 86 -0.25 11.80 4.88
CA LYS A 86 -1.19 12.11 3.78
C LYS A 86 -0.97 11.23 2.55
N LEU A 87 -0.75 9.93 2.76
CA LEU A 87 -0.54 8.95 1.71
C LEU A 87 -1.87 8.30 1.35
N PRO A 88 -2.43 8.52 0.16
CA PRO A 88 -3.57 7.75 -0.31
C PRO A 88 -3.22 6.26 -0.38
N ILE A 89 -4.14 5.40 0.07
CA ILE A 89 -3.98 3.96 -0.02
C ILE A 89 -4.76 3.48 -1.25
N HIS A 90 -4.07 2.97 -2.26
CA HIS A 90 -4.71 2.52 -3.48
C HIS A 90 -5.11 1.05 -3.43
N TYR A 91 -4.21 0.19 -2.93
CA TYR A 91 -4.44 -1.25 -2.89
C TYR A 91 -4.05 -1.84 -1.54
N LEU A 92 -4.65 -3.00 -1.26
CA LEU A 92 -4.41 -3.83 -0.10
C LEU A 92 -4.01 -5.22 -0.59
N ALA A 93 -2.91 -5.79 -0.05
CA ALA A 93 -2.53 -7.17 -0.29
C ALA A 93 -2.68 -7.98 1.00
N THR A 94 -3.45 -9.06 0.91
CA THR A 94 -3.89 -9.89 2.04
C THR A 94 -3.37 -11.32 1.99
N GLY A 95 -2.45 -11.61 1.10
CA GLY A 95 -1.88 -12.94 0.92
C GLY A 95 -0.88 -12.96 -0.23
N GLN A 96 -0.61 -14.17 -0.74
CA GLN A 96 0.44 -14.40 -1.75
C GLN A 96 -0.09 -14.70 -3.15
N GLN A 97 -1.40 -14.89 -3.29
CA GLN A 97 -1.99 -15.20 -4.58
C GLN A 97 -2.34 -13.94 -5.34
N VAL A 98 -1.90 -13.84 -6.60
CA VAL A 98 -2.17 -12.69 -7.46
C VAL A 98 -2.97 -13.19 -8.67
N PRO A 99 -4.11 -12.61 -8.98
CA PRO A 99 -4.67 -11.34 -8.45
C PRO A 99 -5.59 -11.50 -7.23
N GLU A 100 -5.83 -12.71 -6.73
CA GLU A 100 -6.90 -13.04 -5.77
C GLU A 100 -6.75 -12.30 -4.43
N ASP A 101 -5.51 -12.05 -3.98
CA ASP A 101 -5.20 -11.42 -2.70
C ASP A 101 -4.86 -9.94 -2.81
N ILE A 102 -5.12 -9.30 -3.97
CA ILE A 102 -4.95 -7.86 -4.17
C ILE A 102 -6.30 -7.19 -4.40
N TYR A 103 -6.62 -6.20 -3.56
CA TYR A 103 -7.88 -5.48 -3.59
C TYR A 103 -7.67 -3.97 -3.69
N ALA A 104 -8.55 -3.27 -4.43
CA ALA A 104 -8.64 -1.83 -4.34
C ALA A 104 -9.03 -1.43 -2.91
N CYS A 105 -8.42 -0.37 -2.36
CA CYS A 105 -8.66 0.02 -0.99
C CYS A 105 -10.09 0.53 -0.79
N ASN A 106 -10.85 -0.14 0.09
CA ASN A 106 -12.09 0.37 0.64
C ASN A 106 -11.82 0.92 2.05
N TYR A 107 -11.79 2.25 2.18
CA TYR A 107 -11.46 2.91 3.44
C TYR A 107 -12.41 2.57 4.59
N ILE A 108 -13.70 2.37 4.30
CA ILE A 108 -14.70 2.03 5.33
C ILE A 108 -14.38 0.67 5.91
N VAL A 109 -14.12 -0.32 5.05
CA VAL A 109 -13.76 -1.68 5.47
C VAL A 109 -12.44 -1.66 6.24
N LEU A 110 -11.44 -0.95 5.75
CA LEU A 110 -10.13 -0.86 6.36
C LEU A 110 -10.18 -0.25 7.76
N VAL A 111 -10.92 0.86 7.93
CA VAL A 111 -11.09 1.53 9.24
C VAL A 111 -11.91 0.66 10.21
N LYS A 112 -13.00 0.06 9.75
CA LYS A 112 -13.78 -0.88 10.58
C LYS A 112 -12.91 -2.02 11.08
N ARG A 113 -12.07 -2.59 10.22
CA ARG A 113 -11.14 -3.66 10.57
C ARG A 113 -10.10 -3.20 11.60
N ALA A 114 -9.58 -1.97 11.46
CA ALA A 114 -8.62 -1.40 12.40
C ALA A 114 -9.23 -1.13 13.78
N LEU A 115 -10.50 -0.71 13.85
CA LEU A 115 -11.20 -0.40 15.09
C LEU A 115 -11.85 -1.64 15.75
N GLY A 116 -12.21 -2.65 14.96
CA GLY A 116 -12.93 -3.84 15.39
C GLY A 116 -12.06 -4.98 15.90
N SER A 117 -10.77 -4.82 16.00
CA SER A 117 -9.83 -5.90 16.31
C SER A 117 -9.89 -6.37 17.77
N LYS A 118 -10.92 -7.17 18.11
CA LYS A 118 -10.76 -8.25 19.08
C LYS A 118 -9.96 -9.34 18.35
N ALA A 119 -8.82 -9.69 18.91
CA ALA A 119 -7.89 -10.68 18.39
C ALA A 119 -8.53 -12.09 18.34
N SER A 120 -9.36 -12.35 17.37
CA SER A 120 -9.75 -13.71 16.97
C SER A 120 -10.58 -13.63 15.69
N SER A 121 -10.16 -14.29 14.64
CA SER A 121 -10.89 -14.58 13.38
C SER A 121 -11.30 -13.39 12.49
N VAL A 122 -10.68 -12.23 12.59
CA VAL A 122 -11.06 -11.02 11.83
C VAL A 122 -10.54 -11.06 10.39
N PHE A 123 -9.81 -12.10 10.01
CA PHE A 123 -9.23 -12.21 8.67
C PHE A 123 -10.09 -12.99 7.67
N ASP A 124 -11.18 -13.60 8.13
CA ASP A 124 -12.19 -14.07 7.20
C ASP A 124 -12.97 -12.87 6.68
N VAL A 125 -12.60 -12.43 5.48
CA VAL A 125 -13.45 -11.55 4.68
C VAL A 125 -14.76 -12.30 4.51
N THR A 126 -15.80 -11.86 5.20
CA THR A 126 -17.12 -12.49 5.08
C THR A 126 -17.56 -12.44 3.62
N ASP A 127 -18.35 -13.41 3.16
CA ASP A 127 -18.86 -13.45 1.79
C ASP A 127 -19.62 -12.16 1.42
N GLN A 128 -20.20 -11.46 2.40
CA GLN A 128 -20.77 -10.12 2.22
C GLN A 128 -19.72 -9.06 1.90
N GLU A 129 -18.55 -9.09 2.55
CA GLU A 129 -17.47 -8.13 2.28
C GLU A 129 -16.79 -8.41 0.94
N ARG A 130 -16.68 -9.69 0.54
CA ARG A 130 -16.23 -10.08 -0.82
C ARG A 130 -17.17 -9.56 -1.89
N GLY A 131 -18.47 -9.65 -1.67
CA GLY A 131 -19.49 -9.10 -2.58
C GLY A 131 -19.40 -7.58 -2.75
N TRP A 132 -19.06 -6.86 -1.70
CA TRP A 132 -18.89 -5.39 -1.75
C TRP A 132 -17.60 -4.97 -2.42
N ILE A 133 -16.53 -5.71 -2.23
CA ILE A 133 -15.24 -5.46 -2.90
C ILE A 133 -15.36 -5.73 -4.41
N GLY A 134 -16.03 -6.81 -4.79
CA GLY A 134 -16.29 -7.15 -6.20
C GLY A 134 -17.22 -6.17 -6.92
N ALA A 135 -18.26 -5.68 -6.25
CA ALA A 135 -19.22 -4.74 -6.83
C ALA A 135 -18.62 -3.34 -7.10
N LEU A 136 -17.59 -2.93 -6.38
CA LEU A 136 -16.90 -1.65 -6.59
C LEU A 136 -15.83 -1.73 -7.68
N SER A 137 -15.27 -2.91 -7.94
CA SER A 137 -14.31 -3.15 -9.02
C SER A 137 -14.93 -2.97 -10.41
N HIS A 138 -16.23 -3.20 -10.57
CA HIS A 138 -16.95 -3.04 -11.84
C HIS A 138 -17.38 -1.60 -12.18
N LYS A 139 -17.21 -0.63 -11.26
CA LYS A 139 -17.61 0.77 -11.51
C LYS A 139 -16.48 1.70 -11.97
N THR A 140 -15.26 1.20 -12.15
CA THR A 140 -14.14 2.01 -12.65
C THR A 140 -13.76 1.66 -14.09
N THR A 141 -14.79 1.36 -14.90
CA THR A 141 -14.58 1.36 -16.37
C THR A 141 -15.53 2.39 -16.94
N VAL A 142 -14.99 3.36 -17.65
CA VAL A 142 -15.58 4.41 -18.50
C VAL A 142 -15.46 5.81 -17.90
N ALA A 143 -14.67 6.62 -18.42
CA ALA A 143 -14.72 7.40 -19.68
C ALA A 143 -13.40 8.12 -19.84
#